data_6bc4c17e23f860aa739330151e26b338
#
_entry.id   6bc4c17e23f860aa739330151e26b338
#
_cell.length_a   1.000
_cell.length_b   1.000
_cell.length_c   1.000
_cell.angle_alpha   90.00
_cell.angle_beta   90.00
_cell.angle_gamma   90.00
#
_symmetry.space_group_name_H-M   'P 1'
#
loop_
_entity.id
_entity.type
_entity.pdbx_description
1 polymer ?
#
loop_
_entity_poly.entity_id
_entity_poly.type
_entity_poly.pdbx_seq_one_letter_code
_entity_poly.pdbx_strand_id
1 'polypeptide(L)'
;AYVFTRDNARAAAHRVADFVYEKITGEKGVFSTQIAYVVRRGTTFELQIADADGERAQYLLRSNEPIISPVWSPDGRRIAYVSFESKKPVVYVHYLEDRKRQVVASFKGSNSAPAWSPDGKTIAVVLSVDGGSQIFLLNADGSGARRRISNSASIDTEPRYSSDGKWIYFTSDRGGSPQVYRMASTGGEPQRVTFEGSYNVSPRPSPDGRVLAYVTRNGGKFQVALLDLSNRQVQVITDSDRDESPSFAPNGRMILLATVIGGRGVLSAVSSDGRIKQRLPFAGGDVREPAWGPFIE
;
A
#
# COMPACT_ATOMS: atom_id res chain seq x y z
N ALA A 1 16.89 31.69 0.22
CA ALA A 1 17.18 31.47 -1.20
C ALA A 1 17.60 30.03 -1.39
N TYR A 2 16.92 29.31 -2.33
CA TYR A 2 17.32 27.95 -2.69
C TYR A 2 18.35 28.04 -3.83
N VAL A 3 19.54 27.51 -3.60
CA VAL A 3 20.54 27.33 -4.67
C VAL A 3 20.31 25.95 -5.26
N PHE A 4 20.08 25.88 -6.57
CA PHE A 4 19.90 24.62 -7.28
C PHE A 4 20.73 24.57 -8.57
N THR A 5 21.19 23.39 -8.91
CA THR A 5 21.81 23.08 -10.20
C THR A 5 20.75 22.59 -11.18
N ARG A 6 21.09 22.52 -12.47
CA ARG A 6 20.18 21.98 -13.49
C ARG A 6 19.72 20.54 -13.15
N ASP A 7 20.61 19.76 -12.55
CA ASP A 7 20.34 18.34 -12.25
C ASP A 7 19.38 18.15 -11.06
N ASN A 8 19.33 19.10 -10.11
CA ASN A 8 18.44 19.03 -8.95
C ASN A 8 17.27 20.04 -9.02
N ALA A 9 17.11 20.75 -10.15
CA ALA A 9 16.07 21.77 -10.31
C ALA A 9 14.65 21.23 -10.03
N ARG A 10 14.34 20.01 -10.48
CA ARG A 10 13.06 19.37 -10.22
C ARG A 10 12.82 19.10 -8.73
N ALA A 11 13.79 18.52 -8.04
CA ALA A 11 13.70 18.30 -6.60
C ALA A 11 13.56 19.61 -5.81
N ALA A 12 14.23 20.68 -6.28
CA ALA A 12 14.06 22.02 -5.71
C ALA A 12 12.65 22.57 -5.96
N ALA A 13 12.10 22.38 -7.18
CA ALA A 13 10.73 22.79 -7.51
C ALA A 13 9.70 22.08 -6.63
N HIS A 14 9.84 20.77 -6.40
CA HIS A 14 8.96 20.01 -5.52
C HIS A 14 9.02 20.52 -4.07
N ARG A 15 10.22 20.82 -3.54
CA ARG A 15 10.36 21.43 -2.18
C ARG A 15 9.72 22.81 -2.09
N VAL A 16 9.84 23.62 -3.15
CA VAL A 16 9.16 24.92 -3.21
C VAL A 16 7.64 24.72 -3.25
N ALA A 17 7.15 23.76 -4.04
CA ALA A 17 5.73 23.44 -4.08
C ALA A 17 5.20 22.95 -2.72
N ASP A 18 5.95 22.10 -2.00
CA ASP A 18 5.61 21.68 -0.65
C ASP A 18 5.52 22.87 0.31
N PHE A 19 6.50 23.77 0.27
CA PHE A 19 6.52 24.98 1.10
C PHE A 19 5.34 25.92 0.79
N VAL A 20 5.04 26.17 -0.50
CA VAL A 20 3.92 27.01 -0.93
C VAL A 20 2.59 26.37 -0.50
N TYR A 21 2.43 25.06 -0.70
CA TYR A 21 1.25 24.33 -0.30
C TYR A 21 1.02 24.45 1.21
N GLU A 22 2.06 24.25 2.02
CA GLU A 22 1.99 24.36 3.47
C GLU A 22 1.61 25.78 3.93
N LYS A 23 2.16 26.83 3.27
CA LYS A 23 1.80 28.22 3.57
C LYS A 23 0.35 28.56 3.26
N ILE A 24 -0.23 27.95 2.23
CA ILE A 24 -1.62 28.19 1.80
C ILE A 24 -2.60 27.38 2.63
N THR A 25 -2.27 26.11 2.91
CA THR A 25 -3.23 25.15 3.50
C THR A 25 -2.98 24.88 4.99
N GLY A 26 -1.79 25.22 5.52
CA GLY A 26 -1.35 24.83 6.86
C GLY A 26 -0.90 23.37 6.97
N GLU A 27 -0.84 22.62 5.86
CA GLU A 27 -0.52 21.20 5.83
C GLU A 27 0.72 20.93 4.99
N LYS A 28 1.53 19.97 5.41
CA LYS A 28 2.75 19.59 4.68
C LYS A 28 2.38 19.08 3.27
N GLY A 29 3.06 19.61 2.25
CA GLY A 29 2.93 19.17 0.86
C GLY A 29 3.52 17.78 0.66
N VAL A 30 3.16 17.11 -0.43
CA VAL A 30 3.61 15.74 -0.77
C VAL A 30 4.36 15.68 -2.09
N PHE A 31 4.69 16.81 -2.69
CA PHE A 31 5.33 16.89 -4.00
C PHE A 31 6.75 16.30 -4.01
N SER A 32 7.48 16.40 -2.89
CA SER A 32 8.82 15.82 -2.73
C SER A 32 8.80 14.34 -2.31
N THR A 33 7.63 13.71 -2.19
CA THR A 33 7.53 12.29 -1.85
C THR A 33 7.70 11.40 -3.07
N GLN A 34 7.78 10.09 -2.84
CA GLN A 34 7.93 9.11 -3.88
C GLN A 34 6.77 8.10 -3.87
N ILE A 35 6.56 7.47 -4.99
CA ILE A 35 5.63 6.35 -5.15
C ILE A 35 6.37 5.10 -5.63
N ALA A 36 5.90 3.93 -5.23
CA ALA A 36 6.34 2.65 -5.76
C ALA A 36 5.17 1.96 -6.44
N TYR A 37 5.42 1.20 -7.49
CA TYR A 37 4.41 0.43 -8.21
C TYR A 37 5.04 -0.68 -9.03
N VAL A 38 4.23 -1.63 -9.46
CA VAL A 38 4.66 -2.72 -10.32
C VAL A 38 4.19 -2.48 -11.75
N VAL A 39 5.09 -2.66 -12.72
CA VAL A 39 4.80 -2.58 -14.15
C VAL A 39 4.98 -3.94 -14.78
N ARG A 40 3.97 -4.40 -15.51
CA ARG A 40 4.08 -5.56 -16.37
C ARG A 40 4.29 -5.11 -17.83
N ARG A 41 5.36 -5.60 -18.46
CA ARG A 41 5.68 -5.42 -19.87
C ARG A 41 5.86 -6.78 -20.54
N GLY A 42 4.83 -7.27 -21.21
CA GLY A 42 4.84 -8.65 -21.74
C GLY A 42 4.97 -9.67 -20.59
N THR A 43 6.08 -10.40 -20.55
CA THR A 43 6.40 -11.40 -19.52
C THR A 43 7.26 -10.84 -18.37
N THR A 44 7.70 -9.58 -18.46
CA THR A 44 8.58 -8.98 -17.46
C THR A 44 7.79 -8.13 -16.47
N PHE A 45 8.14 -8.25 -15.19
CA PHE A 45 7.63 -7.45 -14.09
C PHE A 45 8.74 -6.53 -13.57
N GLU A 46 8.42 -5.28 -13.33
CA GLU A 46 9.35 -4.27 -12.82
C GLU A 46 8.75 -3.62 -11.57
N LEU A 47 9.44 -3.71 -10.44
CA LEU A 47 9.17 -2.85 -9.29
C LEU A 47 9.87 -1.51 -9.56
N GLN A 48 9.09 -0.46 -9.67
CA GLN A 48 9.58 0.88 -9.98
C GLN A 48 9.32 1.85 -8.81
N ILE A 49 10.19 2.85 -8.71
CA ILE A 49 10.05 4.01 -7.84
C ILE A 49 10.04 5.24 -8.73
N ALA A 50 9.15 6.19 -8.46
CA ALA A 50 9.05 7.46 -9.17
C ALA A 50 8.80 8.61 -8.19
N ASP A 51 8.95 9.85 -8.65
CA ASP A 51 8.43 11.01 -7.93
C ASP A 51 6.91 10.91 -7.77
N ALA A 52 6.31 11.61 -6.81
CA ALA A 52 4.88 11.54 -6.52
C ALA A 52 3.98 11.87 -7.71
N ASP A 53 4.48 12.63 -8.69
CA ASP A 53 3.79 12.97 -9.95
C ASP A 53 3.97 11.92 -11.06
N GLY A 54 4.66 10.79 -10.79
CA GLY A 54 4.88 9.69 -11.73
C GLY A 54 6.11 9.84 -12.62
N GLU A 55 6.82 10.96 -12.54
CA GLU A 55 8.01 11.21 -13.34
C GLU A 55 9.28 10.59 -12.71
N ARG A 56 10.38 10.53 -13.50
CA ARG A 56 11.69 9.99 -13.08
C ARG A 56 11.63 8.56 -12.57
N ALA A 57 10.74 7.76 -13.15
CA ALA A 57 10.60 6.36 -12.81
C ALA A 57 11.92 5.59 -13.01
N GLN A 58 12.33 4.86 -11.99
CA GLN A 58 13.50 3.99 -12.00
C GLN A 58 13.09 2.60 -11.52
N TYR A 59 13.57 1.55 -12.19
CA TYR A 59 13.33 0.21 -11.70
C TYR A 59 14.26 -0.12 -10.52
N LEU A 60 13.67 -0.65 -9.45
CA LEU A 60 14.36 -1.19 -8.30
C LEU A 60 14.70 -2.68 -8.50
N LEU A 61 13.77 -3.40 -9.13
CA LEU A 61 13.88 -4.82 -9.44
C LEU A 61 13.19 -5.11 -10.77
N ARG A 62 13.80 -5.98 -11.58
CA ARG A 62 13.20 -6.57 -12.78
C ARG A 62 13.22 -8.10 -12.67
N SER A 63 12.11 -8.74 -13.01
CA SER A 63 11.93 -10.19 -12.92
C SER A 63 11.04 -10.69 -14.07
N ASN A 64 11.27 -11.93 -14.51
CA ASN A 64 10.34 -12.64 -15.39
C ASN A 64 9.21 -13.35 -14.63
N GLU A 65 9.26 -13.30 -13.30
CA GLU A 65 8.23 -13.82 -12.42
C GLU A 65 7.51 -12.67 -11.73
N PRO A 66 6.25 -12.84 -11.30
CA PRO A 66 5.48 -11.79 -10.67
C PRO A 66 6.19 -11.15 -9.46
N ILE A 67 6.00 -9.84 -9.35
CA ILE A 67 6.30 -9.05 -8.17
C ILE A 67 4.99 -8.42 -7.75
N ILE A 68 4.62 -8.52 -6.46
CA ILE A 68 3.35 -8.00 -5.94
C ILE A 68 3.53 -7.37 -4.56
N SER A 69 2.54 -6.60 -4.14
CA SER A 69 2.36 -6.03 -2.80
C SER A 69 3.55 -5.21 -2.28
N PRO A 70 4.09 -4.26 -3.08
CA PRO A 70 5.12 -3.37 -2.57
C PRO A 70 4.56 -2.47 -1.46
N VAL A 71 5.36 -2.24 -0.42
CA VAL A 71 5.01 -1.36 0.70
C VAL A 71 6.27 -0.71 1.25
N TRP A 72 6.21 0.61 1.42
CA TRP A 72 7.29 1.41 1.99
C TRP A 72 7.45 1.17 3.48
N SER A 73 8.69 1.14 3.95
CA SER A 73 8.97 1.28 5.38
C SER A 73 8.65 2.69 5.86
N PRO A 74 8.31 2.90 7.14
CA PRO A 74 7.96 4.21 7.68
C PRO A 74 9.08 5.26 7.52
N ASP A 75 10.34 4.83 7.48
CA ASP A 75 11.51 5.68 7.29
C ASP A 75 11.80 6.02 5.81
N GLY A 76 11.01 5.47 4.85
CA GLY A 76 11.21 5.69 3.43
C GLY A 76 12.48 5.07 2.83
N ARG A 77 13.25 4.30 3.59
CA ARG A 77 14.56 3.75 3.17
C ARG A 77 14.50 2.34 2.65
N ARG A 78 13.37 1.65 2.83
CA ARG A 78 13.20 0.24 2.46
C ARG A 78 11.83 0.03 1.81
N ILE A 79 11.75 -0.99 0.94
CA ILE A 79 10.48 -1.48 0.39
C ILE A 79 10.39 -2.97 0.66
N ALA A 80 9.30 -3.41 1.30
CA ALA A 80 8.95 -4.82 1.36
C ALA A 80 8.02 -5.16 0.19
N TYR A 81 8.18 -6.36 -0.38
CA TYR A 81 7.36 -6.85 -1.50
C TYR A 81 7.40 -8.38 -1.54
N VAL A 82 6.52 -8.96 -2.32
CA VAL A 82 6.53 -10.39 -2.64
C VAL A 82 7.12 -10.60 -4.01
N SER A 83 8.06 -11.55 -4.14
CA SER A 83 8.62 -11.98 -5.43
C SER A 83 8.43 -13.47 -5.63
N PHE A 84 8.14 -13.85 -6.87
CA PHE A 84 8.00 -15.24 -7.31
C PHE A 84 9.26 -15.75 -8.06
N GLU A 85 10.40 -15.05 -8.01
CA GLU A 85 11.65 -15.44 -8.69
C GLU A 85 12.08 -16.86 -8.33
N SER A 86 11.82 -17.32 -7.11
CA SER A 86 12.10 -18.70 -6.65
C SER A 86 10.98 -19.71 -6.97
N LYS A 87 10.04 -19.37 -7.89
CA LYS A 87 8.85 -20.16 -8.25
C LYS A 87 7.87 -20.40 -7.11
N LYS A 88 8.04 -19.69 -6.01
CA LYS A 88 7.13 -19.61 -4.86
C LYS A 88 7.12 -18.18 -4.33
N PRO A 89 6.04 -17.75 -3.67
CA PRO A 89 6.01 -16.42 -3.07
C PRO A 89 6.99 -16.32 -1.90
N VAL A 90 7.85 -15.31 -1.94
CA VAL A 90 8.82 -14.98 -0.89
C VAL A 90 8.71 -13.49 -0.60
N VAL A 91 8.65 -13.12 0.69
CA VAL A 91 8.67 -11.72 1.12
C VAL A 91 10.12 -11.27 1.28
N TYR A 92 10.46 -10.19 0.57
CA TYR A 92 11.75 -9.52 0.64
C TYR A 92 11.61 -8.13 1.25
N VAL A 93 12.65 -7.67 1.91
CA VAL A 93 12.92 -6.27 2.20
C VAL A 93 14.10 -5.83 1.33
N HIS A 94 13.91 -4.76 0.58
CA HIS A 94 14.90 -4.15 -0.29
C HIS A 94 15.36 -2.83 0.30
N TYR A 95 16.63 -2.69 0.57
CA TYR A 95 17.28 -1.47 1.07
C TYR A 95 17.60 -0.56 -0.11
N LEU A 96 17.11 0.68 -0.10
CA LEU A 96 17.24 1.58 -1.25
C LEU A 96 18.65 2.16 -1.40
N GLU A 97 19.37 2.31 -0.29
CA GLU A 97 20.70 2.90 -0.25
C GLU A 97 21.74 2.02 -0.97
N ASP A 98 21.81 0.73 -0.61
CA ASP A 98 22.83 -0.21 -1.12
C ASP A 98 22.25 -1.28 -2.08
N ARG A 99 20.94 -1.18 -2.36
CA ARG A 99 20.17 -2.10 -3.20
C ARG A 99 20.23 -3.56 -2.78
N LYS A 100 20.60 -3.86 -1.53
CA LYS A 100 20.56 -5.22 -1.01
C LYS A 100 19.14 -5.67 -0.72
N ARG A 101 18.93 -6.96 -0.85
CA ARG A 101 17.64 -7.62 -0.55
C ARG A 101 17.84 -8.63 0.57
N GLN A 102 16.90 -8.63 1.50
CA GLN A 102 16.85 -9.58 2.59
C GLN A 102 15.55 -10.37 2.54
N VAL A 103 15.64 -11.68 2.70
CA VAL A 103 14.46 -12.54 2.85
C VAL A 103 13.88 -12.38 4.25
N VAL A 104 12.60 -12.04 4.34
CA VAL A 104 11.86 -11.92 5.61
C VAL A 104 10.93 -13.11 5.82
N ALA A 105 10.25 -13.57 4.77
CA ALA A 105 9.40 -14.76 4.85
C ALA A 105 9.59 -15.65 3.62
N SER A 106 9.98 -16.90 3.85
CA SER A 106 10.13 -17.96 2.83
C SER A 106 9.68 -19.31 3.39
N PHE A 107 8.57 -19.32 4.11
CA PHE A 107 8.02 -20.53 4.73
C PHE A 107 7.33 -21.42 3.69
N LYS A 108 6.96 -22.64 4.11
CA LYS A 108 6.14 -23.54 3.29
C LYS A 108 4.76 -22.91 3.03
N GLY A 109 4.26 -23.03 1.81
CA GLY A 109 2.99 -22.44 1.40
C GLY A 109 3.14 -20.98 0.93
N SER A 110 2.07 -20.19 1.04
CA SER A 110 2.06 -18.78 0.65
C SER A 110 2.77 -17.89 1.68
N ASN A 111 3.47 -16.89 1.19
CA ASN A 111 4.10 -15.82 1.96
C ASN A 111 3.74 -14.51 1.25
N SER A 112 2.83 -13.71 1.79
CA SER A 112 2.24 -12.60 1.04
C SER A 112 1.88 -11.40 1.91
N ALA A 113 1.43 -10.32 1.25
CA ALA A 113 0.82 -9.12 1.82
C ALA A 113 1.60 -8.50 2.99
N PRO A 114 2.88 -8.14 2.80
CA PRO A 114 3.66 -7.50 3.86
C PRO A 114 3.07 -6.16 4.29
N ALA A 115 3.17 -5.84 5.57
CA ALA A 115 2.79 -4.56 6.14
C ALA A 115 3.72 -4.18 7.29
N TRP A 116 4.35 -3.02 7.22
CA TRP A 116 5.25 -2.51 8.24
C TRP A 116 4.50 -2.04 9.48
N SER A 117 5.05 -2.31 10.64
CA SER A 117 4.67 -1.59 11.86
C SER A 117 5.15 -0.13 11.77
N PRO A 118 4.48 0.84 12.42
CA PRO A 118 4.87 2.25 12.36
C PRO A 118 6.28 2.55 12.88
N ASP A 119 6.82 1.72 13.76
CA ASP A 119 8.20 1.83 14.26
C ASP A 119 9.25 1.19 13.32
N GLY A 120 8.81 0.55 12.22
CA GLY A 120 9.67 -0.10 11.24
C GLY A 120 10.44 -1.33 11.73
N LYS A 121 10.09 -1.88 12.91
CA LYS A 121 10.79 -3.03 13.51
C LYS A 121 10.14 -4.36 13.17
N THR A 122 8.84 -4.35 12.88
CA THR A 122 8.04 -5.56 12.64
C THR A 122 7.37 -5.49 11.27
N ILE A 123 7.19 -6.63 10.62
CA ILE A 123 6.38 -6.79 9.42
C ILE A 123 5.29 -7.81 9.69
N ALA A 124 4.03 -7.42 9.52
CA ALA A 124 2.92 -8.34 9.42
C ALA A 124 2.92 -8.97 8.03
N VAL A 125 2.74 -10.28 7.94
CA VAL A 125 2.66 -11.04 6.70
C VAL A 125 1.53 -12.05 6.77
N VAL A 126 1.07 -12.51 5.61
CA VAL A 126 0.13 -13.62 5.51
C VAL A 126 0.89 -14.90 5.16
N LEU A 127 0.74 -15.92 6.00
CA LEU A 127 1.31 -17.25 5.77
C LEU A 127 0.21 -18.30 5.72
N SER A 128 0.36 -19.30 4.84
CA SER A 128 -0.55 -20.45 4.75
C SER A 128 0.09 -21.76 5.25
N VAL A 129 0.92 -21.67 6.29
CA VAL A 129 1.73 -22.79 6.79
C VAL A 129 0.92 -23.92 7.42
N ASP A 130 -0.24 -23.61 7.97
CA ASP A 130 -1.08 -24.55 8.72
C ASP A 130 -2.45 -24.79 8.04
N GLY A 131 -2.50 -24.68 6.70
CA GLY A 131 -3.67 -24.98 5.88
C GLY A 131 -4.59 -23.82 5.57
N GLY A 132 -4.51 -22.68 6.27
CA GLY A 132 -5.28 -21.46 6.03
C GLY A 132 -4.40 -20.23 5.94
N SER A 133 -4.89 -19.17 5.27
CA SER A 133 -4.18 -17.88 5.21
C SER A 133 -4.40 -17.11 6.50
N GLN A 134 -3.33 -16.93 7.28
CA GLN A 134 -3.37 -16.29 8.59
C GLN A 134 -2.28 -15.22 8.72
N ILE A 135 -2.49 -14.28 9.62
CA ILE A 135 -1.58 -13.16 9.84
C ILE A 135 -0.54 -13.52 10.88
N PHE A 136 0.72 -13.30 10.53
CA PHE A 136 1.88 -13.49 11.40
C PHE A 136 2.69 -12.21 11.49
N LEU A 137 3.39 -12.02 12.60
CA LEU A 137 4.37 -10.97 12.80
C LEU A 137 5.78 -11.55 12.76
N LEU A 138 6.66 -10.84 12.05
CA LEU A 138 8.08 -11.17 11.90
C LEU A 138 8.91 -9.94 12.21
N ASN A 139 10.13 -10.13 12.69
CA ASN A 139 11.08 -9.03 12.75
C ASN A 139 11.41 -8.55 11.32
N ALA A 140 11.52 -7.24 11.14
CA ALA A 140 11.76 -6.64 9.82
C ALA A 140 13.13 -7.00 9.23
N ASP A 141 14.08 -7.43 10.09
CA ASP A 141 15.39 -7.95 9.72
C ASP A 141 15.39 -9.46 9.43
N GLY A 142 14.22 -10.11 9.40
CA GLY A 142 14.09 -11.55 9.17
C GLY A 142 14.59 -12.44 10.31
N SER A 143 15.04 -11.87 11.41
CA SER A 143 15.50 -12.62 12.57
C SER A 143 14.35 -13.10 13.46
N GLY A 144 14.65 -14.03 14.34
CA GLY A 144 13.71 -14.49 15.38
C GLY A 144 12.60 -15.42 14.87
N ALA A 145 11.67 -15.73 15.76
CA ALA A 145 10.55 -16.61 15.47
C ALA A 145 9.34 -15.83 14.97
N ARG A 146 8.59 -16.42 14.02
CA ARG A 146 7.29 -15.90 13.61
C ARG A 146 6.28 -16.00 14.75
N ARG A 147 5.44 -14.99 14.92
CA ARG A 147 4.34 -14.99 15.88
C ARG A 147 3.00 -14.90 15.15
N ARG A 148 2.17 -15.94 15.25
CA ARG A 148 0.81 -15.95 14.71
C ARG A 148 -0.08 -15.04 15.56
N ILE A 149 -0.88 -14.19 14.92
CA ILE A 149 -1.80 -13.26 15.61
C ILE A 149 -3.26 -13.47 15.20
N SER A 150 -3.56 -14.06 14.03
CA SER A 150 -4.90 -14.51 13.69
C SER A 150 -4.99 -16.02 13.72
N ASN A 151 -6.15 -16.54 14.16
CA ASN A 151 -6.39 -17.98 14.27
C ASN A 151 -7.84 -18.28 13.97
N SER A 152 -8.13 -18.57 12.71
CA SER A 152 -9.48 -18.90 12.22
C SER A 152 -9.41 -19.94 11.11
N ALA A 153 -10.54 -20.55 10.79
CA ALA A 153 -10.70 -21.38 9.57
C ALA A 153 -10.86 -20.52 8.31
N SER A 154 -11.00 -19.20 8.47
CA SER A 154 -11.22 -18.24 7.39
C SER A 154 -9.92 -17.76 6.77
N ILE A 155 -10.03 -17.10 5.62
CA ILE A 155 -8.91 -16.42 4.96
C ILE A 155 -8.74 -15.05 5.62
N ASP A 156 -7.64 -14.85 6.33
CA ASP A 156 -7.22 -13.55 6.86
C ASP A 156 -6.06 -13.03 6.02
N THR A 157 -6.25 -11.89 5.34
CA THR A 157 -5.27 -11.37 4.37
C THR A 157 -5.18 -9.85 4.38
N GLU A 158 -4.21 -9.30 3.66
CA GLU A 158 -3.99 -7.85 3.46
C GLU A 158 -3.89 -7.05 4.76
N PRO A 159 -3.08 -7.47 5.75
CA PRO A 159 -2.93 -6.73 6.99
C PRO A 159 -2.39 -5.32 6.76
N ARG A 160 -2.85 -4.36 7.56
CA ARG A 160 -2.31 -2.98 7.63
C ARG A 160 -2.38 -2.47 9.05
N TYR A 161 -1.26 -1.96 9.52
CA TYR A 161 -1.23 -1.30 10.84
C TYR A 161 -2.00 0.03 10.80
N SER A 162 -2.64 0.37 11.91
CA SER A 162 -3.03 1.75 12.18
C SER A 162 -1.80 2.63 12.38
N SER A 163 -1.93 3.94 12.16
CA SER A 163 -0.81 4.88 12.30
C SER A 163 -0.23 4.93 13.72
N ASP A 164 -1.04 4.67 14.74
CA ASP A 164 -0.62 4.58 16.15
C ASP A 164 -0.08 3.19 16.55
N GLY A 165 -0.06 2.23 15.62
CA GLY A 165 0.43 0.88 15.81
C GLY A 165 -0.43 -0.03 16.70
N LYS A 166 -1.56 0.45 17.22
CA LYS A 166 -2.37 -0.33 18.17
C LYS A 166 -3.23 -1.40 17.50
N TRP A 167 -3.62 -1.16 16.24
CA TRP A 167 -4.52 -2.03 15.50
C TRP A 167 -3.89 -2.57 14.22
N ILE A 168 -4.32 -3.75 13.81
CA ILE A 168 -4.12 -4.29 12.47
C ILE A 168 -5.50 -4.43 11.83
N TYR A 169 -5.71 -3.70 10.73
CA TYR A 169 -6.84 -3.88 9.82
C TYR A 169 -6.50 -4.96 8.81
N PHE A 170 -7.46 -5.78 8.42
CA PHE A 170 -7.25 -6.87 7.48
C PHE A 170 -8.56 -7.28 6.79
N THR A 171 -8.45 -7.95 5.68
CA THR A 171 -9.57 -8.57 4.97
C THR A 171 -9.80 -9.97 5.51
N SER A 172 -11.07 -10.33 5.79
CA SER A 172 -11.46 -11.67 6.22
C SER A 172 -12.83 -12.07 5.67
N ASP A 173 -12.98 -13.34 5.32
CA ASP A 173 -14.25 -13.93 4.86
C ASP A 173 -15.01 -14.66 6.00
N ARG A 174 -14.61 -14.46 7.25
CA ARG A 174 -15.21 -15.10 8.44
C ARG A 174 -16.70 -14.86 8.61
N GLY A 175 -17.24 -13.80 8.03
CA GLY A 175 -18.67 -13.48 8.00
C GLY A 175 -19.39 -14.00 6.76
N GLY A 176 -18.80 -14.92 5.96
CA GLY A 176 -19.34 -15.50 4.74
C GLY A 176 -18.94 -14.78 3.46
N SER A 177 -18.59 -13.50 3.52
CA SER A 177 -18.04 -12.72 2.40
C SER A 177 -16.90 -11.81 2.87
N PRO A 178 -15.97 -11.45 1.97
CA PRO A 178 -14.83 -10.62 2.33
C PRO A 178 -15.26 -9.24 2.89
N GLN A 179 -14.80 -8.95 4.09
CA GLN A 179 -15.05 -7.70 4.79
C GLN A 179 -13.78 -7.24 5.50
N VAL A 180 -13.71 -5.96 5.83
CA VAL A 180 -12.62 -5.44 6.66
C VAL A 180 -12.91 -5.71 8.13
N TYR A 181 -11.92 -6.26 8.79
CA TYR A 181 -11.88 -6.47 10.24
C TYR A 181 -10.66 -5.74 10.82
N ARG A 182 -10.64 -5.56 12.12
CA ARG A 182 -9.47 -5.12 12.87
C ARG A 182 -9.28 -5.97 14.12
N MET A 183 -8.06 -6.11 14.56
CA MET A 183 -7.70 -6.69 15.86
C MET A 183 -6.57 -5.87 16.50
N ALA A 184 -6.34 -6.02 17.79
CA ALA A 184 -5.16 -5.45 18.42
C ALA A 184 -3.88 -5.96 17.73
N SER A 185 -2.85 -5.11 17.58
CA SER A 185 -1.58 -5.52 16.95
C SER A 185 -0.84 -6.61 17.72
N THR A 186 -1.22 -6.81 18.98
CA THR A 186 -0.75 -7.93 19.81
C THR A 186 -1.51 -9.23 19.58
N GLY A 187 -2.58 -9.23 18.76
CA GLY A 187 -3.52 -10.33 18.59
C GLY A 187 -4.77 -10.14 19.46
N GLY A 188 -5.73 -11.03 19.32
CA GLY A 188 -7.00 -11.03 20.06
C GLY A 188 -8.21 -11.18 19.13
N GLU A 189 -9.42 -10.99 19.68
CA GLU A 189 -10.66 -11.16 18.91
C GLU A 189 -10.85 -10.08 17.85
N PRO A 190 -11.04 -10.50 16.59
CA PRO A 190 -11.29 -9.57 15.50
C PRO A 190 -12.65 -8.89 15.60
N GLN A 191 -12.68 -7.60 15.30
CA GLN A 191 -13.88 -6.78 15.22
C GLN A 191 -14.16 -6.41 13.77
N ARG A 192 -15.38 -6.65 13.29
CA ARG A 192 -15.79 -6.22 11.94
C ARG A 192 -15.83 -4.70 11.85
N VAL A 193 -15.31 -4.15 10.76
CA VAL A 193 -15.21 -2.71 10.53
C VAL A 193 -16.15 -2.25 9.43
N THR A 194 -16.31 -3.00 8.33
CA THR A 194 -17.22 -2.65 7.22
C THR A 194 -18.52 -3.44 7.30
N PHE A 195 -19.66 -2.77 7.11
CA PHE A 195 -20.99 -3.36 7.20
C PHE A 195 -21.82 -3.14 5.94
N GLU A 196 -21.52 -2.08 5.18
CA GLU A 196 -22.20 -1.77 3.92
C GLU A 196 -21.56 -2.55 2.77
N GLY A 197 -22.39 -3.06 1.85
CA GLY A 197 -21.92 -3.86 0.71
C GLY A 197 -21.56 -5.30 1.07
N SER A 198 -21.45 -6.14 0.07
CA SER A 198 -21.19 -7.58 0.22
C SER A 198 -19.72 -7.95 0.05
N TYR A 199 -18.86 -7.01 -0.36
CA TYR A 199 -17.45 -7.27 -0.64
C TYR A 199 -16.62 -6.01 -0.36
N ASN A 200 -15.77 -6.05 0.66
CA ASN A 200 -14.91 -4.95 1.07
C ASN A 200 -13.53 -5.51 1.42
N VAL A 201 -12.49 -5.05 0.72
CA VAL A 201 -11.12 -5.60 0.79
C VAL A 201 -10.07 -4.50 0.75
N SER A 202 -8.81 -4.86 0.90
CA SER A 202 -7.65 -3.97 0.76
C SER A 202 -7.70 -2.74 1.66
N PRO A 203 -7.87 -2.92 2.99
CA PRO A 203 -7.96 -1.81 3.94
C PRO A 203 -6.68 -0.96 3.94
N ARG A 204 -6.86 0.35 4.04
CA ARG A 204 -5.77 1.34 4.19
C ARG A 204 -6.21 2.40 5.19
N PRO A 205 -5.75 2.33 6.44
CA PRO A 205 -5.97 3.41 7.41
C PRO A 205 -5.29 4.71 6.94
N SER A 206 -5.95 5.84 7.13
CA SER A 206 -5.35 7.15 6.86
C SER A 206 -4.22 7.46 7.85
N PRO A 207 -3.25 8.32 7.49
CA PRO A 207 -2.14 8.69 8.36
C PRO A 207 -2.59 9.30 9.71
N ASP A 208 -3.70 10.02 9.73
CA ASP A 208 -4.29 10.59 10.95
C ASP A 208 -5.18 9.62 11.73
N GLY A 209 -5.41 8.41 11.21
CA GLY A 209 -6.21 7.36 11.83
C GLY A 209 -7.72 7.62 11.86
N ARG A 210 -8.23 8.65 11.16
CA ARG A 210 -9.66 9.01 11.18
C ARG A 210 -10.48 8.29 10.12
N VAL A 211 -9.86 7.93 9.01
CA VAL A 211 -10.53 7.36 7.84
C VAL A 211 -9.89 6.04 7.46
N LEU A 212 -10.70 5.13 6.96
CA LEU A 212 -10.24 3.88 6.35
C LEU A 212 -10.63 3.88 4.87
N ALA A 213 -9.64 3.85 3.98
CA ALA A 213 -9.88 3.57 2.57
C ALA A 213 -9.92 2.04 2.35
N TYR A 214 -10.75 1.59 1.44
CA TYR A 214 -10.85 0.19 1.06
C TYR A 214 -11.45 0.05 -0.35
N VAL A 215 -11.30 -1.11 -0.96
CA VAL A 215 -11.98 -1.43 -2.22
C VAL A 215 -13.31 -2.08 -1.89
N THR A 216 -14.40 -1.53 -2.43
CA THR A 216 -15.75 -2.06 -2.32
C THR A 216 -16.27 -2.51 -3.68
N ARG A 217 -17.15 -3.52 -3.68
CA ARG A 217 -17.88 -3.91 -4.89
C ARG A 217 -19.25 -3.24 -4.88
N ASN A 218 -19.46 -2.32 -5.83
CA ASN A 218 -20.70 -1.58 -5.99
C ASN A 218 -21.23 -1.75 -7.43
N GLY A 219 -22.44 -2.30 -7.60
CA GLY A 219 -23.03 -2.52 -8.91
C GLY A 219 -22.18 -3.35 -9.89
N GLY A 220 -21.34 -4.27 -9.36
CA GLY A 220 -20.41 -5.08 -10.15
C GLY A 220 -19.05 -4.41 -10.41
N LYS A 221 -18.87 -3.15 -10.05
CA LYS A 221 -17.62 -2.38 -10.16
C LYS A 221 -16.81 -2.48 -8.86
N PHE A 222 -15.49 -2.49 -8.97
CA PHE A 222 -14.59 -2.37 -7.84
C PHE A 222 -14.14 -0.91 -7.73
N GLN A 223 -14.50 -0.26 -6.63
CA GLN A 223 -14.30 1.18 -6.42
C GLN A 223 -13.67 1.43 -5.07
N VAL A 224 -12.98 2.55 -4.94
CA VAL A 224 -12.43 2.98 -3.64
C VAL A 224 -13.51 3.69 -2.85
N ALA A 225 -13.73 3.22 -1.63
CA ALA A 225 -14.58 3.85 -0.64
C ALA A 225 -13.78 4.32 0.57
N LEU A 226 -14.28 5.34 1.24
CA LEU A 226 -13.79 5.85 2.51
C LEU A 226 -14.83 5.61 3.59
N LEU A 227 -14.42 5.07 4.72
CA LEU A 227 -15.20 4.96 5.94
C LEU A 227 -14.63 5.93 6.97
N ASP A 228 -15.43 6.89 7.41
CA ASP A 228 -15.12 7.69 8.60
C ASP A 228 -15.28 6.80 9.84
N LEU A 229 -14.19 6.62 10.59
CA LEU A 229 -14.16 5.73 11.74
C LEU A 229 -14.88 6.27 12.97
N SER A 230 -15.18 7.58 13.00
CA SER A 230 -15.87 8.24 14.13
C SER A 230 -17.39 8.15 14.02
N ASN A 231 -17.96 8.42 12.85
CA ASN A 231 -19.40 8.47 12.60
C ASN A 231 -19.93 7.34 11.72
N ARG A 232 -19.04 6.48 11.20
CA ARG A 232 -19.35 5.31 10.36
C ARG A 232 -19.93 5.65 8.98
N GLN A 233 -19.82 6.90 8.53
CA GLN A 233 -20.26 7.28 7.19
C GLN A 233 -19.33 6.70 6.13
N VAL A 234 -19.93 6.18 5.05
CA VAL A 234 -19.22 5.62 3.88
C VAL A 234 -19.45 6.53 2.69
N GLN A 235 -18.36 6.82 1.97
CA GLN A 235 -18.38 7.56 0.72
C GLN A 235 -17.57 6.80 -0.34
N VAL A 236 -18.17 6.47 -1.48
CA VAL A 236 -17.44 6.00 -2.66
C VAL A 236 -16.85 7.21 -3.38
N ILE A 237 -15.53 7.24 -3.53
CA ILE A 237 -14.80 8.41 -4.06
C ILE A 237 -14.33 8.23 -5.50
N THR A 238 -14.45 7.03 -6.07
CA THR A 238 -14.12 6.75 -7.47
C THR A 238 -15.34 6.29 -8.25
N ASP A 239 -15.27 6.42 -9.58
CA ASP A 239 -16.34 6.06 -10.51
C ASP A 239 -15.89 5.05 -11.58
N SER A 240 -14.65 4.60 -11.50
CA SER A 240 -14.04 3.59 -12.37
C SER A 240 -14.64 2.18 -12.11
N ASP A 241 -14.31 1.25 -13.01
CA ASP A 241 -14.88 -0.10 -12.96
C ASP A 241 -14.01 -1.10 -12.19
N ARG A 242 -12.68 -0.85 -12.13
CA ARG A 242 -11.68 -1.80 -11.60
C ARG A 242 -10.55 -1.08 -10.89
N ASP A 243 -10.85 -0.53 -9.75
CA ASP A 243 -9.85 0.07 -8.88
C ASP A 243 -9.24 -0.97 -7.95
N GLU A 244 -7.96 -0.81 -7.67
CA GLU A 244 -7.22 -1.67 -6.76
C GLU A 244 -6.15 -0.91 -5.99
N SER A 245 -5.74 -1.48 -4.87
CA SER A 245 -4.57 -1.07 -4.09
C SER A 245 -4.54 0.43 -3.73
N PRO A 246 -5.59 0.98 -3.11
CA PRO A 246 -5.56 2.36 -2.65
C PRO A 246 -4.39 2.58 -1.69
N SER A 247 -3.75 3.74 -1.77
CA SER A 247 -2.64 4.13 -0.89
C SER A 247 -2.69 5.61 -0.60
N PHE A 248 -2.81 5.99 0.66
CA PHE A 248 -2.81 7.40 1.06
C PHE A 248 -1.47 8.06 0.82
N ALA A 249 -1.50 9.30 0.35
CA ALA A 249 -0.40 10.24 0.51
C ALA A 249 -0.14 10.48 2.01
N PRO A 250 1.10 10.76 2.42
CA PRO A 250 1.44 10.85 3.85
C PRO A 250 0.75 12.01 4.61
N ASN A 251 0.20 13.01 3.90
CA ASN A 251 -0.67 14.04 4.50
C ASN A 251 -2.16 13.64 4.52
N GLY A 252 -2.54 12.49 3.99
CA GLY A 252 -3.92 12.00 3.97
C GLY A 252 -4.86 12.69 2.96
N ARG A 253 -4.36 13.63 2.13
CA ARG A 253 -5.20 14.44 1.24
C ARG A 253 -5.44 13.83 -0.13
N MET A 254 -4.55 12.94 -0.55
CA MET A 254 -4.66 12.23 -1.82
C MET A 254 -4.57 10.72 -1.59
N ILE A 255 -5.18 9.97 -2.49
CA ILE A 255 -5.13 8.51 -2.53
C ILE A 255 -4.69 8.11 -3.92
N LEU A 256 -3.56 7.43 -4.00
CA LEU A 256 -3.04 6.78 -5.19
C LEU A 256 -3.70 5.41 -5.33
N LEU A 257 -4.05 5.02 -6.55
CA LEU A 257 -4.64 3.72 -6.86
C LEU A 257 -4.23 3.28 -8.27
N ALA A 258 -4.35 2.00 -8.57
CA ALA A 258 -4.36 1.51 -9.93
C ALA A 258 -5.81 1.30 -10.39
N THR A 259 -6.07 1.65 -11.65
CA THR A 259 -7.37 1.41 -12.29
C THR A 259 -7.18 0.89 -13.70
N VAL A 260 -8.19 0.30 -14.31
CA VAL A 260 -8.11 -0.24 -15.66
C VAL A 260 -8.81 0.69 -16.64
N ILE A 261 -8.06 1.20 -17.64
CA ILE A 261 -8.57 2.02 -18.71
C ILE A 261 -8.15 1.41 -20.05
N GLY A 262 -9.12 1.13 -20.92
CA GLY A 262 -8.83 0.52 -22.23
C GLY A 262 -8.14 -0.86 -22.10
N GLY A 263 -8.43 -1.62 -21.05
CA GLY A 263 -7.83 -2.93 -20.78
C GLY A 263 -6.41 -2.90 -20.18
N ARG A 264 -5.91 -1.72 -19.82
CA ARG A 264 -4.57 -1.56 -19.20
C ARG A 264 -4.67 -0.93 -17.82
N GLY A 265 -3.87 -1.41 -16.89
CA GLY A 265 -3.67 -0.78 -15.60
C GLY A 265 -2.93 0.55 -15.74
N VAL A 266 -3.44 1.58 -15.10
CA VAL A 266 -2.86 2.92 -15.05
C VAL A 266 -2.87 3.45 -13.63
N LEU A 267 -1.93 4.35 -13.29
CA LEU A 267 -1.95 5.07 -12.02
C LEU A 267 -2.97 6.22 -12.06
N SER A 268 -3.74 6.32 -11.01
CA SER A 268 -4.67 7.42 -10.78
C SER A 268 -4.54 7.91 -9.35
N ALA A 269 -4.75 9.20 -9.13
CA ALA A 269 -4.85 9.78 -7.80
C ALA A 269 -6.20 10.47 -7.65
N VAL A 270 -6.80 10.33 -6.48
CA VAL A 270 -8.06 11.00 -6.12
C VAL A 270 -7.88 11.72 -4.79
N SER A 271 -8.45 12.92 -4.66
CA SER A 271 -8.48 13.60 -3.36
C SER A 271 -9.37 12.85 -2.37
N SER A 272 -9.06 12.96 -1.08
CA SER A 272 -9.82 12.28 -0.02
C SER A 272 -11.28 12.75 0.08
N ASP A 273 -11.65 13.88 -0.54
CA ASP A 273 -13.04 14.34 -0.68
C ASP A 273 -13.70 13.88 -2.00
N GLY A 274 -12.97 13.16 -2.86
CA GLY A 274 -13.44 12.62 -4.14
C GLY A 274 -13.59 13.64 -5.28
N ARG A 275 -13.26 14.93 -5.06
CA ARG A 275 -13.50 16.01 -6.02
C ARG A 275 -12.45 16.13 -7.10
N ILE A 276 -11.18 15.87 -6.77
CA ILE A 276 -10.07 15.96 -7.70
C ILE A 276 -9.68 14.54 -8.11
N LYS A 277 -9.66 14.27 -9.41
CA LYS A 277 -9.22 13.01 -9.99
C LYS A 277 -8.14 13.31 -11.03
N GLN A 278 -7.00 12.68 -10.88
CA GLN A 278 -5.85 12.88 -11.76
C GLN A 278 -5.28 11.55 -12.20
N ARG A 279 -5.04 11.41 -13.51
CA ARG A 279 -4.22 10.32 -14.04
C ARG A 279 -2.76 10.74 -13.98
N LEU A 280 -1.89 9.90 -13.44
CA LEU A 280 -0.46 10.14 -13.46
C LEU A 280 0.11 9.76 -14.84
N PRO A 281 1.08 10.52 -15.37
CA PRO A 281 1.78 10.16 -16.59
C PRO A 281 2.52 8.83 -16.41
N PHE A 282 2.50 8.00 -17.45
CA PHE A 282 3.16 6.71 -17.42
C PHE A 282 3.62 6.26 -18.81
N ALA A 283 4.86 5.81 -18.93
CA ALA A 283 5.50 5.47 -20.20
C ALA A 283 5.19 4.06 -20.74
N GLY A 284 3.99 3.54 -20.49
CA GLY A 284 3.48 2.28 -21.08
C GLY A 284 3.72 1.03 -20.22
N GLY A 285 2.93 -0.01 -20.48
CA GLY A 285 2.83 -1.24 -19.70
C GLY A 285 1.49 -1.35 -18.97
N ASP A 286 1.35 -2.37 -18.13
CA ASP A 286 0.20 -2.60 -17.26
C ASP A 286 0.65 -2.32 -15.82
N VAL A 287 0.15 -1.24 -15.21
CA VAL A 287 0.58 -0.79 -13.88
C VAL A 287 -0.34 -1.35 -12.82
N ARG A 288 0.23 -1.84 -11.74
CA ARG A 288 -0.47 -2.47 -10.63
C ARG A 288 0.13 -2.07 -9.28
N GLU A 289 -0.66 -2.24 -8.24
CA GLU A 289 -0.27 -2.24 -6.84
C GLU A 289 0.58 -1.04 -6.41
N PRO A 290 0.10 0.18 -6.63
CA PRO A 290 0.81 1.37 -6.20
C PRO A 290 0.87 1.49 -4.67
N ALA A 291 1.97 2.08 -4.20
CA ALA A 291 2.18 2.44 -2.80
C ALA A 291 2.78 3.83 -2.72
N TRP A 292 2.12 4.75 -2.03
CA TRP A 292 2.67 6.06 -1.74
C TRP A 292 3.69 5.97 -0.61
N GLY A 293 4.85 6.57 -0.78
CA GLY A 293 5.91 6.61 0.23
C GLY A 293 5.63 7.63 1.35
N PRO A 294 6.33 7.50 2.48
CA PRO A 294 6.23 8.46 3.58
C PRO A 294 6.90 9.79 3.21
N PHE A 295 6.78 10.78 4.10
CA PHE A 295 7.68 11.93 4.08
C PHE A 295 9.11 11.43 4.31
N ILE A 296 10.05 11.93 3.49
CA ILE A 296 11.49 11.68 3.65
C ILE A 296 12.08 12.93 4.33
N GLU A 297 12.68 12.73 5.50
CA GLU A 297 13.38 13.80 6.23
C GLU A 297 14.77 14.06 5.65
#